data_05994845fbf818543a91d851f957c2e5
#
_entry.id   05994845fbf818543a91d851f957c2e5
#
_cell.length_a   1.000
_cell.length_b   1.000
_cell.length_c   1.000
_cell.angle_alpha   90.00
_cell.angle_beta   90.00
_cell.angle_gamma   90.00
#
_symmetry.space_group_name_H-M   'P 1'
#
loop_
_entity.id
_entity.type
_entity.pdbx_description
1 polymer ?
#
loop_
_entity_poly.entity_id
_entity_poly.type
_entity_poly.pdbx_seq_one_letter_code
_entity_poly.pdbx_strand_id
1 'polypeptide(L)'
;VDEFKSESWNSTSLYFKDTAGNILEFIARHGQKNATEIPFNSEQILQVSEIGLPSKDVISFANELCEKLGVSVYKQEPNETFTPIGDEDGLFILPVENRIWYPNTGIPARMLSVKVDFEVDGKEFTLSGVPYEVR
;
A
#
# COMPACT_ATOMS: atom_id res chain seq x y z
N VAL A 1 20.04 7.99 3.40
CA VAL A 1 18.64 7.63 3.10
C VAL A 1 18.26 8.27 1.79
N ASP A 2 17.81 7.48 0.85
CA ASP A 2 17.46 7.96 -0.48
C ASP A 2 16.00 8.37 -0.54
N GLU A 3 15.74 9.52 -1.14
CA GLU A 3 14.39 9.97 -1.46
C GLU A 3 13.97 9.43 -2.82
N PHE A 4 12.76 8.90 -2.90
CA PHE A 4 12.15 8.42 -4.13
C PHE A 4 10.95 9.30 -4.48
N LYS A 5 11.03 9.99 -5.61
CA LYS A 5 9.96 10.87 -6.11
C LYS A 5 9.16 10.15 -7.18
N SER A 6 7.85 10.20 -7.07
CA SER A 6 6.92 9.69 -8.07
C SER A 6 6.08 10.84 -8.63
N GLU A 7 6.27 11.14 -9.89
CA GLU A 7 5.44 12.15 -10.57
C GLU A 7 4.01 11.66 -10.76
N SER A 8 3.84 10.39 -11.16
CA SER A 8 2.53 9.80 -11.40
C SER A 8 1.66 9.71 -10.14
N TRP A 9 2.28 9.47 -8.99
CA TRP A 9 1.58 9.44 -7.70
C TRP A 9 1.65 10.76 -6.95
N ASN A 10 2.39 11.75 -7.46
CA ASN A 10 2.61 13.03 -6.81
C ASN A 10 3.04 12.86 -5.35
N SER A 11 4.09 12.08 -5.14
CA SER A 11 4.58 11.71 -3.80
C SER A 11 6.09 11.65 -3.70
N THR A 12 6.57 11.72 -2.46
CA THR A 12 7.97 11.48 -2.10
C THR A 12 8.03 10.45 -0.98
N SER A 13 8.90 9.46 -1.13
CA SER A 13 8.98 8.32 -0.22
C SER A 13 10.38 8.10 0.32
N LEU A 14 10.46 7.61 1.55
CA LEU A 14 11.67 7.11 2.20
C LEU A 14 11.41 5.67 2.63
N TYR A 15 12.31 4.75 2.28
CA TYR A 15 12.18 3.34 2.67
C TYR A 15 13.23 2.97 3.72
N PHE A 16 12.83 2.15 4.67
CA PHE A 16 13.70 1.65 5.73
C PHE A 16 13.24 0.26 6.20
N LYS A 17 14.06 -0.38 7.03
CA LYS A 17 13.70 -1.66 7.66
C LYS A 17 13.56 -1.47 9.15
N ASP A 18 12.56 -2.13 9.73
CA ASP A 18 12.47 -2.25 11.17
C ASP A 18 13.46 -3.31 11.71
N THR A 19 13.47 -3.49 13.02
CA THR A 19 14.37 -4.46 13.68
C THR A 19 14.07 -5.92 13.33
N ALA A 20 12.87 -6.20 12.84
CA ALA A 20 12.47 -7.53 12.37
C ALA A 20 12.78 -7.76 10.88
N GLY A 21 13.25 -6.73 10.17
CA GLY A 21 13.58 -6.77 8.75
C GLY A 21 12.40 -6.47 7.83
N ASN A 22 11.27 -6.01 8.37
CA ASN A 22 10.15 -5.58 7.54
C ASN A 22 10.51 -4.29 6.79
N ILE A 23 10.05 -4.19 5.54
CA ILE A 23 10.21 -2.99 4.73
C ILE A 23 9.10 -2.02 5.10
N LEU A 24 9.49 -0.85 5.56
CA LEU A 24 8.59 0.25 5.90
C LEU A 24 8.84 1.45 4.99
N GLU A 25 7.82 2.28 4.84
CA GLU A 25 7.85 3.48 4.01
C GLU A 25 7.24 4.65 4.77
N PHE A 26 7.92 5.78 4.76
CA PHE A 26 7.29 7.07 4.99
C PHE A 26 6.98 7.68 3.63
N ILE A 27 5.74 8.06 3.41
CA ILE A 27 5.29 8.69 2.16
C ILE A 27 4.63 10.04 2.44
N ALA A 28 5.09 11.06 1.72
CA ALA A 28 4.45 12.36 1.67
C ALA A 28 3.67 12.49 0.35
N ARG A 29 2.36 12.66 0.45
CA ARG A 29 1.47 12.84 -0.70
C ARG A 29 1.21 14.32 -0.89
N HIS A 30 1.75 14.88 -1.98
CA HIS A 30 1.73 16.33 -2.18
C HIS A 30 0.36 16.90 -2.56
N GLY A 31 -0.59 16.04 -2.94
CA GLY A 31 -1.99 16.42 -3.15
C GLY A 31 -2.79 16.61 -1.85
N GLN A 32 -2.29 16.10 -0.73
CA GLN A 32 -2.89 16.29 0.59
C GLN A 32 -2.36 17.57 1.22
N LYS A 33 -3.26 18.41 1.72
CA LYS A 33 -2.91 19.73 2.30
C LYS A 33 -2.49 19.61 3.76
N ASN A 34 -1.38 18.93 4.02
CA ASN A 34 -0.87 18.64 5.35
C ASN A 34 0.62 18.95 5.52
N ALA A 35 1.19 19.75 4.61
CA ALA A 35 2.59 20.17 4.69
C ALA A 35 2.85 20.96 5.98
N THR A 36 4.05 20.76 6.57
CA THR A 36 4.50 21.46 7.77
C THR A 36 5.96 21.83 7.66
N GLU A 37 6.36 22.94 8.30
CA GLU A 37 7.76 23.36 8.44
C GLU A 37 8.38 22.91 9.79
N ILE A 38 7.58 22.26 10.63
CA ILE A 38 8.05 21.74 11.92
C ILE A 38 9.02 20.59 11.66
N PRO A 39 10.18 20.52 12.37
CA PRO A 39 11.08 19.37 12.26
C PRO A 39 10.36 18.05 12.51
N PHE A 40 10.70 17.04 11.70
CA PHE A 40 10.04 15.73 11.76
C PHE A 40 10.14 15.09 13.15
N ASN A 41 9.00 14.62 13.64
CA ASN A 41 8.88 13.79 14.82
C ASN A 41 7.68 12.84 14.68
N SER A 42 7.43 11.99 15.66
CA SER A 42 6.36 10.98 15.58
C SER A 42 4.94 11.55 15.45
N GLU A 43 4.72 12.80 15.80
CA GLU A 43 3.41 13.46 15.65
C GLU A 43 3.07 13.80 14.20
N GLN A 44 4.08 13.82 13.31
CA GLN A 44 3.87 13.98 11.89
C GLN A 44 3.57 12.66 11.15
N ILE A 45 3.57 11.54 11.84
CA ILE A 45 3.07 10.27 11.30
C ILE A 45 1.56 10.27 11.47
N LEU A 46 0.83 10.58 10.41
CA LEU A 46 -0.60 10.86 10.48
C LEU A 46 -1.46 9.61 10.45
N GLN A 47 -1.09 8.62 9.64
CA GLN A 47 -1.85 7.39 9.45
C GLN A 47 -1.05 6.32 8.73
N VAL A 48 -1.51 5.08 8.80
CA VAL A 48 -1.10 4.01 7.88
C VAL A 48 -1.90 4.18 6.60
N SER A 49 -1.22 4.36 5.47
CA SER A 49 -1.87 4.63 4.19
C SER A 49 -1.67 3.54 3.14
N GLU A 50 -0.80 2.57 3.37
CA GLU A 50 -0.56 1.49 2.42
C GLU A 50 -0.24 0.18 3.14
N ILE A 51 -0.68 -0.93 2.53
CA ILE A 51 -0.24 -2.28 2.90
C ILE A 51 -0.08 -3.13 1.66
N GLY A 52 1.02 -3.91 1.61
CA GLY A 52 1.27 -4.86 0.55
C GLY A 52 0.54 -6.18 0.76
N LEU A 53 -0.18 -6.63 -0.26
CA LEU A 53 -0.92 -7.90 -0.29
C LEU A 53 -0.51 -8.69 -1.54
N PRO A 54 0.62 -9.41 -1.50
CA PRO A 54 1.04 -10.23 -2.64
C PRO A 54 0.02 -11.31 -2.97
N SER A 55 -0.16 -11.60 -4.25
CA SER A 55 -1.04 -12.68 -4.70
C SER A 55 -0.49 -13.39 -5.94
N LYS A 56 -0.99 -14.59 -6.23
CA LYS A 56 -0.60 -15.34 -7.43
C LYS A 56 -1.27 -14.82 -8.69
N ASP A 57 -2.49 -14.31 -8.57
CA ASP A 57 -3.28 -13.71 -9.66
C ASP A 57 -3.73 -12.32 -9.26
N VAL A 58 -2.91 -11.32 -9.59
CA VAL A 58 -3.13 -9.93 -9.20
C VAL A 58 -4.40 -9.36 -9.81
N ILE A 59 -4.66 -9.63 -11.08
CA ILE A 59 -5.85 -9.10 -11.77
C ILE A 59 -7.14 -9.63 -11.15
N SER A 60 -7.21 -10.94 -10.93
CA SER A 60 -8.38 -11.57 -10.29
C SER A 60 -8.62 -11.03 -8.89
N PHE A 61 -7.57 -10.94 -8.09
CA PHE A 61 -7.67 -10.41 -6.73
C PHE A 61 -8.04 -8.92 -6.70
N ALA A 62 -7.47 -8.12 -7.59
CA ALA A 62 -7.83 -6.71 -7.75
C ALA A 62 -9.31 -6.54 -8.07
N ASN A 63 -9.82 -7.29 -9.04
CA ASN A 63 -11.23 -7.24 -9.42
C ASN A 63 -12.16 -7.62 -8.27
N GLU A 64 -11.82 -8.68 -7.54
CA GLU A 64 -12.58 -9.13 -6.37
C GLU A 64 -12.66 -8.04 -5.29
N LEU A 65 -11.53 -7.43 -4.94
CA LEU A 65 -11.49 -6.35 -3.96
C LEU A 65 -12.25 -5.10 -4.43
N CYS A 66 -12.07 -4.69 -5.68
CA CYS A 66 -12.78 -3.54 -6.23
C CYS A 66 -14.30 -3.74 -6.20
N GLU A 67 -14.77 -4.91 -6.60
CA GLU A 67 -16.19 -5.25 -6.59
C GLU A 67 -16.76 -5.29 -5.16
N LYS A 68 -16.06 -5.96 -4.26
CA LYS A 68 -16.50 -6.14 -2.87
C LYS A 68 -16.50 -4.85 -2.06
N LEU A 69 -15.54 -3.98 -2.29
CA LEU A 69 -15.35 -2.74 -1.52
C LEU A 69 -15.92 -1.50 -2.20
N GLY A 70 -16.25 -1.56 -3.48
CA GLY A 70 -16.68 -0.39 -4.25
C GLY A 70 -15.56 0.61 -4.49
N VAL A 71 -14.32 0.14 -4.57
CA VAL A 71 -13.13 0.96 -4.83
C VAL A 71 -12.58 0.71 -6.22
N SER A 72 -11.60 1.50 -6.64
CA SER A 72 -11.02 1.43 -7.98
C SER A 72 -9.52 1.24 -7.95
N VAL A 73 -8.95 0.80 -9.08
CA VAL A 73 -7.52 0.80 -9.31
C VAL A 73 -7.00 2.25 -9.31
N TYR A 74 -5.86 2.48 -8.66
CA TYR A 74 -5.29 3.80 -8.43
C TYR A 74 -4.35 4.22 -9.57
N LYS A 75 -4.70 5.30 -10.27
CA LYS A 75 -3.85 6.01 -11.27
C LYS A 75 -3.18 5.16 -12.35
N GLN A 76 -3.67 3.96 -12.63
CA GLN A 76 -3.18 3.10 -13.69
C GLN A 76 -4.25 2.12 -14.14
N GLU A 77 -4.01 1.40 -15.23
CA GLU A 77 -4.79 0.23 -15.59
C GLU A 77 -4.38 -0.98 -14.72
N PRO A 78 -5.28 -1.96 -14.51
CA PRO A 78 -4.90 -3.20 -13.85
C PRO A 78 -3.71 -3.86 -14.54
N ASN A 79 -2.75 -4.34 -13.75
CA ASN A 79 -1.52 -4.94 -14.23
C ASN A 79 -1.24 -6.25 -13.50
N GLU A 80 -0.85 -7.29 -14.21
CA GLU A 80 -0.64 -8.64 -13.66
C GLU A 80 0.54 -8.75 -12.70
N THR A 81 1.49 -7.80 -12.72
CA THR A 81 2.65 -7.81 -11.83
C THR A 81 2.52 -6.87 -10.65
N PHE A 82 1.71 -5.82 -10.78
CA PHE A 82 1.54 -4.80 -9.74
C PHE A 82 0.27 -3.97 -10.00
N THR A 83 -0.66 -3.99 -9.06
CA THR A 83 -1.88 -3.18 -9.13
C THR A 83 -2.18 -2.54 -7.78
N PRO A 84 -2.16 -1.20 -7.66
CA PRO A 84 -2.61 -0.49 -6.47
C PRO A 84 -4.12 -0.28 -6.52
N ILE A 85 -4.80 -0.41 -5.37
CA ILE A 85 -6.25 -0.23 -5.24
C ILE A 85 -6.55 0.72 -4.11
N GLY A 86 -7.45 1.66 -4.34
CA GLY A 86 -7.89 2.64 -3.34
C GLY A 86 -7.64 4.06 -3.79
N ASP A 87 -7.25 4.92 -2.86
CA ASP A 87 -6.98 6.34 -3.09
C ASP A 87 -5.84 6.85 -2.19
N GLU A 88 -5.62 8.17 -2.17
CA GLU A 88 -4.57 8.79 -1.36
C GLU A 88 -4.74 8.60 0.15
N ASP A 89 -5.93 8.29 0.63
CA ASP A 89 -6.19 8.04 2.06
C ASP A 89 -5.88 6.59 2.45
N GLY A 90 -5.94 5.66 1.51
CA GLY A 90 -5.60 4.26 1.76
C GLY A 90 -5.47 3.44 0.50
N LEU A 91 -4.39 2.67 0.39
CA LEU A 91 -4.09 1.81 -0.74
C LEU A 91 -3.77 0.38 -0.31
N PHE A 92 -4.34 -0.57 -1.00
CA PHE A 92 -3.83 -1.94 -1.06
C PHE A 92 -2.86 -2.04 -2.24
N ILE A 93 -1.63 -2.45 -1.96
CA ILE A 93 -0.58 -2.61 -2.95
C ILE A 93 -0.48 -4.09 -3.29
N LEU A 94 -0.88 -4.46 -4.51
CA LEU A 94 -0.97 -5.85 -4.94
C LEU A 94 0.16 -6.21 -5.90
N PRO A 95 1.32 -6.64 -5.42
CA PRO A 95 2.34 -7.22 -6.29
C PRO A 95 2.05 -8.69 -6.55
N VAL A 96 2.52 -9.21 -7.68
CA VAL A 96 2.54 -10.66 -7.90
C VAL A 96 3.54 -11.32 -6.94
N GLU A 97 3.21 -12.50 -6.43
CA GLU A 97 4.10 -13.28 -5.59
C GLU A 97 5.48 -13.47 -6.24
N ASN A 98 6.54 -13.38 -5.46
CA ASN A 98 7.96 -13.41 -5.85
C ASN A 98 8.50 -12.13 -6.52
N ARG A 99 7.69 -11.15 -6.81
CA ARG A 99 8.19 -9.84 -7.25
C ARG A 99 9.06 -9.23 -6.14
N ILE A 100 10.22 -8.70 -6.51
CA ILE A 100 11.09 -8.04 -5.54
C ILE A 100 10.44 -6.73 -5.08
N TRP A 101 10.37 -6.53 -3.76
CA TRP A 101 9.88 -5.28 -3.20
C TRP A 101 10.75 -4.10 -3.61
N TYR A 102 10.09 -3.02 -4.03
CA TYR A 102 10.72 -1.73 -4.29
C TYR A 102 11.34 -1.16 -2.99
N PRO A 103 12.48 -0.44 -3.03
CA PRO A 103 13.20 0.07 -4.21
C PRO A 103 14.41 -0.78 -4.65
N ASN A 104 14.45 -1.99 -4.63
CA ASN A 104 15.54 -2.92 -4.92
C ASN A 104 16.08 -3.57 -3.64
N THR A 105 15.15 -4.06 -2.85
CA THR A 105 15.45 -4.62 -1.53
C THR A 105 16.08 -6.02 -1.60
N GLY A 106 15.97 -6.71 -2.75
CA GLY A 106 16.33 -8.13 -2.88
C GLY A 106 15.37 -9.08 -2.17
N ILE A 107 14.30 -8.57 -1.56
CA ILE A 107 13.32 -9.35 -0.80
C ILE A 107 12.10 -9.64 -1.69
N PRO A 108 11.82 -10.92 -2.00
CA PRO A 108 10.65 -11.27 -2.79
C PRO A 108 9.37 -11.16 -1.98
N ALA A 109 8.31 -10.69 -2.65
CA ALA A 109 6.98 -10.63 -2.07
C ALA A 109 6.45 -12.05 -1.80
N ARG A 110 5.91 -12.27 -0.61
CA ARG A 110 5.31 -13.55 -0.18
C ARG A 110 3.91 -13.34 0.34
N MET A 111 3.03 -14.28 0.06
CA MET A 111 1.71 -14.32 0.68
C MET A 111 1.84 -14.75 2.13
N LEU A 112 1.68 -13.82 3.04
CA LEU A 112 1.74 -14.05 4.48
C LEU A 112 0.42 -13.61 5.13
N SER A 113 0.06 -14.25 6.23
CA SER A 113 -1.13 -13.86 6.98
C SER A 113 -0.99 -12.45 7.53
N VAL A 114 -2.01 -11.64 7.29
CA VAL A 114 -2.13 -10.27 7.81
C VAL A 114 -3.50 -10.07 8.42
N LYS A 115 -3.63 -9.02 9.20
CA LYS A 115 -4.93 -8.48 9.63
C LYS A 115 -4.92 -6.98 9.40
N VAL A 116 -5.91 -6.48 8.67
CA VAL A 116 -6.08 -5.06 8.39
C VAL A 116 -7.51 -4.66 8.71
N ASP A 117 -7.67 -3.74 9.63
CA ASP A 117 -8.95 -3.08 9.90
C ASP A 117 -8.96 -1.75 9.15
N PHE A 118 -10.00 -1.48 8.37
CA PHE A 118 -10.07 -0.30 7.53
C PHE A 118 -11.51 0.13 7.27
N GLU A 119 -11.68 1.32 6.72
CA GLU A 119 -12.98 1.91 6.41
C GLU A 119 -13.04 2.32 4.94
N VAL A 120 -14.18 2.11 4.31
CA VAL A 120 -14.49 2.61 2.97
C VAL A 120 -15.87 3.29 3.02
N ASP A 121 -15.92 4.58 2.70
CA ASP A 121 -17.14 5.38 2.69
C ASP A 121 -17.98 5.23 3.97
N GLY A 122 -17.32 5.26 5.13
CA GLY A 122 -17.96 5.15 6.44
C GLY A 122 -18.34 3.73 6.88
N LYS A 123 -18.03 2.73 6.07
CA LYS A 123 -18.27 1.32 6.40
C LYS A 123 -16.97 0.63 6.81
N GLU A 124 -16.99 -0.01 7.95
CA GLU A 124 -15.84 -0.75 8.49
C GLU A 124 -15.71 -2.15 7.88
N PHE A 125 -14.47 -2.54 7.61
CA PHE A 125 -14.09 -3.85 7.10
C PHE A 125 -12.86 -4.40 7.82
N THR A 126 -12.72 -5.71 7.81
CA THR A 126 -11.49 -6.41 8.19
C THR A 126 -11.05 -7.33 7.06
N LEU A 127 -9.79 -7.20 6.63
CA LEU A 127 -9.14 -8.16 5.75
C LEU A 127 -8.19 -9.00 6.59
N SER A 128 -8.25 -10.33 6.46
CA SER A 128 -7.40 -11.20 7.27
C SER A 128 -7.06 -12.52 6.59
N GLY A 129 -5.99 -13.17 7.08
CA GLY A 129 -5.61 -14.53 6.73
C GLY A 129 -4.82 -14.68 5.44
N VAL A 130 -4.64 -15.92 5.00
CA VAL A 130 -4.15 -16.38 3.70
C VAL A 130 -4.89 -17.68 3.36
N PRO A 131 -5.69 -17.72 2.27
CA PRO A 131 -5.99 -16.59 1.38
C PRO A 131 -6.68 -15.43 2.11
N TYR A 132 -6.54 -14.22 1.58
CA TYR A 132 -7.11 -13.03 2.20
C TYR A 132 -8.63 -13.05 2.11
N GLU A 133 -9.28 -12.83 3.24
CA GLU A 133 -10.74 -12.72 3.34
C GLU A 133 -11.12 -11.32 3.86
N VAL A 134 -12.12 -10.72 3.22
CA VAL A 134 -12.70 -9.44 3.65
C VAL A 134 -14.07 -9.68 4.29
N ARG A 135 -14.23 -9.14 5.48
CA ARG A 135 -15.48 -9.17 6.23
C ARG A 135 -15.90 -7.78 6.67
#